data_71b7747bdfc108728eb275c5c793496b
#
_entry.id   71b7747bdfc108728eb275c5c793496b
#
_cell.length_a   1.000
_cell.length_b   1.000
_cell.length_c   1.000
_cell.angle_alpha   90.00
_cell.angle_beta   90.00
_cell.angle_gamma   90.00
#
_symmetry.space_group_name_H-M   'P 1'
#
loop_
_entity.id
_entity.type
_entity.pdbx_description
1 polymer ?
#
loop_
_entity_poly.entity_id
_entity_poly.type
_entity_poly.pdbx_seq_one_letter_code
_entity_poly.pdbx_strand_id
1 'polypeptide(L)'
;KGRVDLNCIPAAFYARGIPELEAVSTASSTAAQARQAGGMDILDKLQQKHMKIKYLGWTTNGNKFRIYLKNPPKFGPNGLPDFTGVKMRDNPIYGAFLKALKASTHNLPATQVYAALEKGVVDSAAWATYGLRGLKWDKFLRHAIVPDFYQTDIGWIVNLKKWNGLSAKAKDIIQSTV
;
A
#
# COMPACT_ATOMS: atom_id res chain seq x y z
N LYS A 1 3.23 3.05 -21.20
CA LYS A 1 3.98 1.81 -21.34
C LYS A 1 5.43 2.19 -21.61
N GLY A 2 6.36 1.76 -20.73
CA GLY A 2 7.79 2.11 -20.85
C GLY A 2 8.17 3.53 -20.44
N ARG A 3 7.34 4.23 -19.64
CA ARG A 3 7.62 5.58 -19.12
C ARG A 3 8.55 5.58 -17.90
N VAL A 4 8.66 4.44 -17.23
CA VAL A 4 9.48 4.26 -16.03
C VAL A 4 10.27 2.98 -16.19
N ASP A 5 11.55 3.01 -15.92
CA ASP A 5 12.46 1.87 -16.02
C ASP A 5 12.48 1.05 -14.74
N LEU A 6 12.44 1.69 -13.58
CA LEU A 6 12.44 1.10 -12.25
C LEU A 6 11.42 1.81 -11.36
N ASN A 7 10.69 1.08 -10.54
CA ASN A 7 9.78 1.64 -9.56
C ASN A 7 9.81 0.82 -8.26
N CYS A 8 9.51 1.49 -7.16
CA CYS A 8 9.35 0.89 -5.85
C CYS A 8 7.94 1.24 -5.36
N ILE A 9 7.01 0.27 -5.41
CA ILE A 9 5.58 0.54 -5.25
C ILE A 9 4.85 -0.69 -4.68
N PRO A 10 3.81 -0.50 -3.86
CA PRO A 10 2.92 -1.58 -3.46
C PRO A 10 2.26 -2.28 -4.66
N ALA A 11 2.23 -3.61 -4.63
CA ALA A 11 1.63 -4.41 -5.69
C ALA A 11 0.17 -4.04 -5.98
N ALA A 12 -0.59 -3.70 -4.96
CA ALA A 12 -2.00 -3.32 -5.05
C ALA A 12 -2.27 -2.12 -6.00
N PHE A 13 -1.28 -1.25 -6.26
CA PHE A 13 -1.46 -0.14 -7.21
C PHE A 13 -1.45 -0.57 -8.68
N TYR A 14 -0.90 -1.74 -8.99
CA TYR A 14 -0.77 -2.23 -10.37
C TYR A 14 -1.31 -3.64 -10.57
N ALA A 15 -1.87 -4.27 -9.53
CA ALA A 15 -2.38 -5.65 -9.54
C ALA A 15 -3.58 -5.90 -10.47
N ARG A 16 -4.13 -4.88 -11.11
CA ARG A 16 -5.27 -5.04 -12.02
C ARG A 16 -4.97 -6.07 -13.11
N GLY A 17 -5.65 -7.23 -13.04
CA GLY A 17 -5.49 -8.34 -13.97
C GLY A 17 -4.56 -9.46 -13.48
N ILE A 18 -3.98 -9.34 -12.29
CA ILE A 18 -3.22 -10.40 -11.62
C ILE A 18 -3.63 -10.40 -10.13
N PRO A 19 -4.76 -11.02 -9.77
CA PRO A 19 -5.27 -11.03 -8.39
C PRO A 19 -4.27 -11.63 -7.39
N GLU A 20 -3.41 -12.54 -7.83
CA GLU A 20 -2.37 -13.18 -7.03
C GLU A 20 -1.39 -12.17 -6.41
N LEU A 21 -1.22 -11.00 -7.03
CA LEU A 21 -0.36 -9.94 -6.46
C LEU A 21 -0.95 -9.35 -5.18
N GLU A 22 -2.27 -9.39 -5.01
CA GLU A 22 -2.93 -8.93 -3.78
C GLU A 22 -2.81 -9.94 -2.64
N ALA A 23 -2.60 -11.22 -2.93
CA ALA A 23 -2.35 -12.24 -1.92
C ALA A 23 -1.12 -11.91 -1.05
N VAL A 24 -0.15 -11.21 -1.61
CA VAL A 24 1.04 -10.73 -0.90
C VAL A 24 0.68 -9.77 0.22
N SER A 25 -0.26 -8.87 -0.01
CA SER A 25 -0.70 -7.88 0.99
C SER A 25 -1.46 -8.49 2.16
N THR A 26 -2.02 -9.68 1.97
CA THR A 26 -2.79 -10.41 2.99
C THR A 26 -2.04 -11.58 3.60
N ALA A 27 -0.85 -11.89 3.06
CA ALA A 27 -0.03 -13.00 3.54
C ALA A 27 0.51 -12.73 4.95
N SER A 28 0.42 -13.73 5.81
CA SER A 28 1.05 -13.71 7.15
C SER A 28 2.53 -14.06 7.12
N SER A 29 3.04 -14.54 5.96
CA SER A 29 4.45 -14.90 5.79
C SER A 29 5.35 -13.67 5.70
N THR A 30 6.56 -13.80 6.21
CA THR A 30 7.62 -12.81 5.98
C THR A 30 8.16 -12.90 4.54
N ALA A 31 8.85 -11.86 4.08
CA ALA A 31 9.51 -11.87 2.77
C ALA A 31 10.51 -13.05 2.64
N ALA A 32 11.25 -13.35 3.71
CA ALA A 32 12.18 -14.49 3.73
C ALA A 32 11.45 -15.83 3.56
N GLN A 33 10.37 -16.06 4.28
CA GLN A 33 9.56 -17.26 4.15
C GLN A 33 8.96 -17.41 2.75
N ALA A 34 8.40 -16.32 2.20
CA ALA A 34 7.85 -16.32 0.84
C ALA A 34 8.92 -16.62 -0.21
N ARG A 35 10.15 -16.10 -0.03
CA ARG A 35 11.30 -16.38 -0.90
C ARG A 35 11.69 -17.85 -0.83
N GLN A 36 11.86 -18.41 0.37
CA GLN A 36 12.19 -19.81 0.58
C GLN A 36 11.15 -20.77 -0.01
N ALA A 37 9.87 -20.40 0.07
CA ALA A 37 8.77 -21.18 -0.49
C ALA A 37 8.59 -21.00 -2.02
N GLY A 38 9.44 -20.22 -2.69
CA GLY A 38 9.35 -19.96 -4.13
C GLY A 38 8.27 -18.94 -4.53
N GLY A 39 7.62 -18.30 -3.58
CA GLY A 39 6.55 -17.33 -3.84
C GLY A 39 7.01 -16.14 -4.68
N MET A 40 8.25 -15.66 -4.46
CA MET A 40 8.82 -14.56 -5.25
C MET A 40 9.00 -14.94 -6.72
N ASP A 41 9.40 -16.18 -7.00
CA ASP A 41 9.58 -16.67 -8.38
C ASP A 41 8.23 -16.79 -9.10
N ILE A 42 7.19 -17.21 -8.38
CA ILE A 42 5.83 -17.27 -8.91
C ILE A 42 5.36 -15.88 -9.29
N LEU A 43 5.48 -14.90 -8.37
CA LEU A 43 5.09 -13.51 -8.61
C LEU A 43 5.87 -12.89 -9.77
N ASP A 44 7.17 -13.15 -9.86
CA ASP A 44 8.00 -12.68 -10.97
C ASP A 44 7.54 -13.25 -12.31
N LYS A 45 7.32 -14.57 -12.41
CA LYS A 45 6.82 -15.22 -13.62
C LYS A 45 5.48 -14.66 -14.07
N LEU A 46 4.54 -14.46 -13.15
CA LEU A 46 3.23 -13.86 -13.45
C LEU A 46 3.37 -12.44 -13.99
N GLN A 47 4.18 -11.61 -13.36
CA GLN A 47 4.39 -10.22 -13.78
C GLN A 47 5.13 -10.12 -15.12
N GLN A 48 6.11 -10.98 -15.37
CA GLN A 48 6.78 -11.05 -16.67
C GLN A 48 5.80 -11.44 -17.77
N LYS A 49 4.97 -12.45 -17.54
CA LYS A 49 4.00 -12.97 -18.52
C LYS A 49 2.95 -11.91 -18.87
N HIS A 50 2.31 -11.31 -17.86
CA HIS A 50 1.11 -10.49 -18.03
C HIS A 50 1.41 -8.99 -18.16
N MET A 51 2.50 -8.50 -17.54
CA MET A 51 2.77 -7.07 -17.43
C MET A 51 4.07 -6.62 -18.10
N LYS A 52 4.93 -7.55 -18.50
CA LYS A 52 6.27 -7.27 -19.01
C LYS A 52 7.14 -6.52 -17.98
N ILE A 53 7.05 -6.97 -16.73
CA ILE A 53 7.76 -6.45 -15.57
C ILE A 53 8.63 -7.57 -15.00
N LYS A 54 9.87 -7.26 -14.66
CA LYS A 54 10.73 -8.07 -13.80
C LYS A 54 10.46 -7.66 -12.35
N TYR A 55 10.05 -8.60 -11.52
CA TYR A 55 9.92 -8.40 -10.08
C TYR A 55 11.22 -8.81 -9.39
N LEU A 56 11.77 -7.93 -8.57
CA LEU A 56 13.04 -8.19 -7.90
C LEU A 56 12.84 -8.73 -6.47
N GLY A 57 11.77 -8.33 -5.83
CA GLY A 57 11.47 -8.71 -4.46
C GLY A 57 10.88 -7.56 -3.64
N TRP A 58 10.68 -7.80 -2.34
CA TRP A 58 10.20 -6.80 -1.40
C TRP A 58 11.35 -6.04 -0.75
N THR A 59 11.19 -4.72 -0.66
CA THR A 59 12.03 -3.89 0.22
C THR A 59 11.50 -3.92 1.64
N THR A 60 10.17 -3.90 1.77
CA THR A 60 9.47 -3.98 3.05
C THR A 60 8.22 -4.83 2.89
N ASN A 61 7.89 -5.61 3.90
CA ASN A 61 6.61 -6.28 4.00
C ASN A 61 6.00 -6.04 5.38
N GLY A 62 4.69 -6.33 5.51
CA GLY A 62 4.00 -6.14 6.77
C GLY A 62 3.82 -4.69 7.19
N ASN A 63 3.89 -3.75 6.25
CA ASN A 63 3.55 -2.36 6.50
C ASN A 63 2.08 -2.25 6.87
N LYS A 64 1.80 -2.08 8.14
CA LYS A 64 0.45 -2.02 8.67
C LYS A 64 -0.17 -0.65 8.47
N PHE A 65 -1.46 -0.63 8.20
CA PHE A 65 -2.26 0.56 8.00
C PHE A 65 -3.34 0.69 9.07
N ARG A 66 -3.56 1.91 9.49
CA ARG A 66 -4.48 2.28 10.56
C ARG A 66 -5.35 3.43 10.11
N ILE A 67 -6.55 3.52 10.68
CA ILE A 67 -7.44 4.67 10.50
C ILE A 67 -7.11 5.69 11.59
N TYR A 68 -6.87 6.92 11.16
CA TYR A 68 -6.60 8.07 12.03
C TYR A 68 -7.70 9.11 11.89
N LEU A 69 -8.09 9.71 13.01
CA LEU A 69 -9.24 10.60 13.10
C LEU A 69 -8.83 11.93 13.77
N LYS A 70 -9.45 13.00 13.34
CA LYS A 70 -9.35 14.32 13.99
C LYS A 70 -10.10 14.33 15.31
N ASN A 71 -11.30 13.76 15.32
CA ASN A 71 -12.20 13.71 16.47
C ASN A 71 -12.20 12.31 17.09
N PRO A 72 -12.62 12.17 18.37
CA PRO A 72 -12.77 10.87 19.00
C PRO A 72 -13.68 9.96 18.18
N PRO A 73 -13.33 8.66 18.06
CA PRO A 73 -14.17 7.70 17.34
C PRO A 73 -15.50 7.50 18.05
N LYS A 74 -16.56 7.31 17.26
CA LYS A 74 -17.85 6.82 17.75
C LYS A 74 -17.91 5.31 17.56
N PHE A 75 -18.62 4.64 18.43
CA PHE A 75 -18.81 3.19 18.37
C PHE A 75 -20.32 2.87 18.31
N GLY A 76 -20.67 1.92 17.45
CA GLY A 76 -22.04 1.41 17.38
C GLY A 76 -22.36 0.45 18.54
N PRO A 77 -23.63 0.00 18.64
CA PRO A 77 -24.07 -0.91 19.69
C PRO A 77 -23.32 -2.26 19.72
N ASN A 78 -22.74 -2.66 18.59
CA ASN A 78 -21.94 -3.88 18.44
C ASN A 78 -20.47 -3.70 18.82
N GLY A 79 -20.08 -2.52 19.35
CA GLY A 79 -18.70 -2.19 19.69
C GLY A 79 -17.77 -1.90 18.49
N LEU A 80 -18.31 -1.90 17.27
CA LEU A 80 -17.52 -1.56 16.08
C LEU A 80 -17.51 -0.04 15.84
N PRO A 81 -16.42 0.52 15.27
CA PRO A 81 -16.37 1.93 14.93
C PRO A 81 -17.49 2.33 13.96
N ASP A 82 -18.16 3.42 14.25
CA ASP A 82 -19.18 4.03 13.38
C ASP A 82 -18.56 5.23 12.65
N PHE A 83 -18.37 5.10 11.35
CA PHE A 83 -17.82 6.16 10.50
C PHE A 83 -18.90 6.97 9.75
N THR A 84 -20.17 6.85 10.14
CA THR A 84 -21.25 7.65 9.55
C THR A 84 -20.95 9.15 9.69
N GLY A 85 -20.90 9.85 8.55
CA GLY A 85 -20.59 11.28 8.48
C GLY A 85 -19.10 11.64 8.59
N VAL A 86 -18.21 10.66 8.78
CA VAL A 86 -16.77 10.90 8.79
C VAL A 86 -16.27 11.06 7.36
N LYS A 87 -15.65 12.22 7.07
CA LYS A 87 -15.00 12.50 5.78
C LYS A 87 -13.58 11.92 5.78
N MET A 88 -13.41 10.81 5.10
CA MET A 88 -12.19 10.03 5.17
C MET A 88 -11.39 10.07 3.88
N ARG A 89 -10.13 10.45 3.99
CA ARG A 89 -9.20 10.27 2.87
C ARG A 89 -9.00 8.78 2.61
N ASP A 90 -9.18 8.37 1.37
CA ASP A 90 -8.91 7.02 0.92
C ASP A 90 -7.89 6.97 -0.23
N ASN A 91 -7.64 5.75 -0.68
CA ASN A 91 -7.00 5.44 -1.95
C ASN A 91 -7.71 4.23 -2.60
N PRO A 92 -7.43 3.92 -3.87
CA PRO A 92 -8.10 2.82 -4.57
C PRO A 92 -7.98 1.44 -3.92
N ILE A 93 -6.97 1.23 -3.06
CA ILE A 93 -6.66 -0.06 -2.47
C ILE A 93 -7.71 -0.46 -1.42
N TYR A 94 -8.06 0.47 -0.53
CA TYR A 94 -8.94 0.20 0.62
C TYR A 94 -10.21 1.07 0.65
N GLY A 95 -10.46 1.84 -0.40
CA GLY A 95 -11.65 2.70 -0.47
C GLY A 95 -12.96 1.93 -0.37
N ALA A 96 -13.05 0.74 -0.97
CA ALA A 96 -14.22 -0.13 -0.86
C ALA A 96 -14.48 -0.57 0.59
N PHE A 97 -13.43 -0.94 1.33
CA PHE A 97 -13.51 -1.28 2.75
C PHE A 97 -14.04 -0.12 3.59
N LEU A 98 -13.49 1.09 3.40
CA LEU A 98 -13.93 2.27 4.14
C LEU A 98 -15.38 2.67 3.84
N LYS A 99 -15.81 2.49 2.58
CA LYS A 99 -17.23 2.70 2.18
C LYS A 99 -18.15 1.68 2.84
N ALA A 100 -17.74 0.42 2.94
CA ALA A 100 -18.50 -0.61 3.65
C ALA A 100 -18.70 -0.27 5.14
N LEU A 101 -17.76 0.46 5.73
CA LEU A 101 -17.85 1.00 7.08
C LEU A 101 -18.62 2.35 7.15
N LYS A 102 -19.33 2.72 6.08
CA LYS A 102 -20.16 3.93 5.96
C LYS A 102 -19.41 5.26 6.04
N ALA A 103 -18.10 5.27 5.84
CA ALA A 103 -17.33 6.50 5.72
C ALA A 103 -17.65 7.24 4.40
N SER A 104 -17.67 8.56 4.44
CA SER A 104 -17.68 9.41 3.26
C SER A 104 -16.26 9.53 2.72
N THR A 105 -15.93 8.79 1.67
CA THR A 105 -14.54 8.68 1.21
C THR A 105 -14.18 9.69 0.13
N HIS A 106 -12.95 10.23 0.22
CA HIS A 106 -12.36 11.18 -0.72
C HIS A 106 -11.01 10.65 -1.19
N ASN A 107 -10.91 10.29 -2.46
CA ASN A 107 -9.65 9.81 -3.03
C ASN A 107 -8.70 10.99 -3.28
N LEU A 108 -7.62 11.06 -2.48
CA LEU A 108 -6.63 12.13 -2.55
C LEU A 108 -5.21 11.57 -2.53
N PRO A 109 -4.32 12.08 -3.39
CA PRO A 109 -2.89 11.83 -3.27
C PRO A 109 -2.36 12.28 -1.91
N ALA A 110 -1.36 11.59 -1.37
CA ALA A 110 -0.79 11.91 -0.05
C ALA A 110 -0.30 13.37 0.06
N THR A 111 0.20 13.93 -1.03
CA THR A 111 0.67 15.32 -1.11
C THR A 111 -0.42 16.37 -0.88
N GLN A 112 -1.69 16.02 -1.10
CA GLN A 112 -2.82 16.94 -0.94
C GLN A 112 -3.52 16.81 0.42
N VAL A 113 -3.22 15.76 1.19
CA VAL A 113 -3.96 15.43 2.41
C VAL A 113 -3.74 16.47 3.51
N TYR A 114 -2.54 17.04 3.66
CA TYR A 114 -2.29 18.10 4.64
C TYR A 114 -3.26 19.27 4.46
N ALA A 115 -3.32 19.82 3.25
CA ALA A 115 -4.21 20.93 2.94
C ALA A 115 -5.71 20.54 3.06
N ALA A 116 -6.05 19.30 2.74
CA ALA A 116 -7.43 18.81 2.88
C ALA A 116 -7.85 18.68 4.36
N LEU A 117 -6.96 18.24 5.24
CA LEU A 117 -7.17 18.20 6.70
C LEU A 117 -7.28 19.62 7.29
N GLU A 118 -6.40 20.52 6.87
CA GLU A 118 -6.39 21.92 7.31
C GLU A 118 -7.70 22.64 6.96
N LYS A 119 -8.17 22.46 5.73
CA LYS A 119 -9.40 23.08 5.21
C LYS A 119 -10.67 22.32 5.62
N GLY A 120 -10.58 21.20 6.33
CA GLY A 120 -11.73 20.40 6.73
C GLY A 120 -12.47 19.69 5.57
N VAL A 121 -11.79 19.52 4.42
CA VAL A 121 -12.29 18.70 3.31
C VAL A 121 -12.38 17.24 3.74
N VAL A 122 -11.38 16.78 4.51
CA VAL A 122 -11.40 15.52 5.23
C VAL A 122 -11.07 15.75 6.70
N ASP A 123 -11.56 14.87 7.56
CA ASP A 123 -11.31 14.88 9.01
C ASP A 123 -10.69 13.57 9.51
N SER A 124 -10.35 12.70 8.59
CA SER A 124 -9.71 11.43 8.85
C SER A 124 -8.92 10.94 7.64
N ALA A 125 -8.00 10.01 7.89
CA ALA A 125 -7.22 9.35 6.85
C ALA A 125 -6.83 7.94 7.27
N ALA A 126 -6.82 7.02 6.31
CA ALA A 126 -6.14 5.75 6.47
C ALA A 126 -4.70 5.88 5.95
N TRP A 127 -3.74 5.46 6.77
CA TRP A 127 -2.31 5.56 6.45
C TRP A 127 -1.50 4.50 7.20
N ALA A 128 -0.24 4.33 6.76
CA ALA A 128 0.71 3.47 7.46
C ALA A 128 0.90 3.89 8.93
N THR A 129 1.26 2.94 9.77
CA THR A 129 1.50 3.17 11.21
C THR A 129 2.70 4.06 11.50
N TYR A 130 3.44 4.43 10.46
CA TYR A 130 4.57 5.35 10.50
C TYR A 130 4.40 6.47 9.46
N GLY A 131 5.20 7.52 9.59
CA GLY A 131 5.28 8.59 8.61
C GLY A 131 4.32 9.76 8.81
N LEU A 132 3.32 9.68 9.72
CA LEU A 132 2.37 10.78 9.96
C LEU A 132 3.07 12.09 10.33
N ARG A 133 4.10 12.03 11.19
CA ARG A 133 4.86 13.22 11.61
C ARG A 133 5.63 13.84 10.46
N GLY A 134 6.26 13.02 9.60
CA GLY A 134 6.93 13.51 8.40
C GLY A 134 5.99 14.22 7.44
N LEU A 135 4.73 13.78 7.37
CA LEU A 135 3.66 14.39 6.59
C LEU A 135 2.96 15.54 7.33
N LYS A 136 3.29 15.77 8.60
CA LYS A 136 2.68 16.76 9.50
C LYS A 136 1.17 16.56 9.71
N TRP A 137 0.65 15.34 9.46
CA TRP A 137 -0.78 15.05 9.64
C TRP A 137 -1.14 14.85 11.12
N ASP A 138 -0.17 14.54 11.96
CA ASP A 138 -0.29 14.47 13.42
C ASP A 138 -0.76 15.79 14.05
N LYS A 139 -0.64 16.93 13.36
CA LYS A 139 -1.21 18.20 13.78
C LYS A 139 -2.75 18.16 13.85
N PHE A 140 -3.38 17.36 13.02
CA PHE A 140 -4.83 17.26 12.87
C PHE A 140 -5.37 15.94 13.40
N LEU A 141 -4.70 14.83 13.11
CA LEU A 141 -5.15 13.47 13.43
C LEU A 141 -4.64 13.08 14.82
N ARG A 142 -5.56 13.04 15.80
CA ARG A 142 -5.26 12.85 17.22
C ARG A 142 -5.66 11.47 17.76
N HIS A 143 -6.51 10.74 17.03
CA HIS A 143 -7.04 9.46 17.44
C HIS A 143 -6.69 8.40 16.40
N ALA A 144 -6.54 7.15 16.85
CA ALA A 144 -6.25 6.02 15.99
C ALA A 144 -7.15 4.84 16.36
N ILE A 145 -7.67 4.15 15.35
CA ILE A 145 -8.42 2.91 15.54
C ILE A 145 -7.45 1.72 15.47
N VAL A 146 -7.54 0.85 16.45
CA VAL A 146 -6.81 -0.41 16.52
C VAL A 146 -7.82 -1.58 16.60
N PRO A 147 -7.47 -2.77 16.10
CA PRO A 147 -6.22 -3.14 15.42
C PRO A 147 -6.06 -2.52 14.05
N ASP A 148 -4.88 -2.71 13.45
CA ASP A 148 -4.61 -2.31 12.07
C ASP A 148 -5.47 -3.13 11.11
N PHE A 149 -6.04 -2.47 10.09
CA PHE A 149 -7.05 -3.11 9.21
C PHE A 149 -6.47 -3.66 7.90
N TYR A 150 -5.25 -3.26 7.55
CA TYR A 150 -4.62 -3.61 6.29
C TYR A 150 -3.10 -3.64 6.46
N GLN A 151 -2.44 -4.48 5.69
CA GLN A 151 -0.99 -4.44 5.54
C GLN A 151 -0.63 -4.48 4.06
N THR A 152 0.53 -3.97 3.71
CA THR A 152 1.05 -3.99 2.35
C THR A 152 2.53 -4.30 2.33
N ASP A 153 2.97 -4.76 1.18
CA ASP A 153 4.37 -4.84 0.78
C ASP A 153 4.75 -3.61 -0.03
N ILE A 154 6.03 -3.38 -0.15
CA ILE A 154 6.59 -2.46 -1.15
C ILE A 154 7.65 -3.23 -1.91
N GLY A 155 7.43 -3.43 -3.21
CA GLY A 155 8.29 -4.23 -4.06
C GLY A 155 9.03 -3.41 -5.11
N TRP A 156 10.19 -3.90 -5.49
CA TRP A 156 10.94 -3.38 -6.63
C TRP A 156 10.51 -4.04 -7.92
N ILE A 157 10.17 -3.24 -8.90
CA ILE A 157 9.79 -3.67 -10.24
C ILE A 157 10.61 -2.95 -11.31
N VAL A 158 11.00 -3.69 -12.34
CA VAL A 158 11.81 -3.18 -13.46
C VAL A 158 11.11 -3.47 -14.77
N ASN A 159 11.18 -2.54 -15.72
CA ASN A 159 10.76 -2.81 -17.09
C ASN A 159 11.51 -4.02 -17.64
N LEU A 160 10.80 -5.06 -18.10
CA LEU A 160 11.42 -6.33 -18.50
C LEU A 160 12.41 -6.16 -19.68
N LYS A 161 12.11 -5.27 -20.62
CA LYS A 161 13.01 -4.98 -21.73
C LYS A 161 14.34 -4.36 -21.23
N LYS A 162 14.25 -3.44 -20.28
CA LYS A 162 15.43 -2.83 -19.67
C LYS A 162 16.23 -3.84 -18.86
N TRP A 163 15.54 -4.66 -18.06
CA TRP A 163 16.17 -5.75 -17.32
C TRP A 163 16.93 -6.71 -18.24
N ASN A 164 16.30 -7.14 -19.33
CA ASN A 164 16.94 -8.07 -20.27
C ASN A 164 18.18 -7.47 -20.94
N GLY A 165 18.23 -6.16 -21.14
CA GLY A 165 19.37 -5.46 -21.71
C GLY A 165 20.54 -5.21 -20.74
N LEU A 166 20.38 -5.52 -19.44
CA LEU A 166 21.48 -5.40 -18.48
C LEU A 166 22.50 -6.55 -18.64
N SER A 167 23.78 -6.25 -18.35
CA SER A 167 24.81 -7.26 -18.26
C SER A 167 24.54 -8.25 -17.11
N ALA A 168 25.11 -9.45 -17.18
CA ALA A 168 25.00 -10.45 -16.10
C ALA A 168 25.46 -9.86 -14.76
N LYS A 169 26.62 -9.21 -14.76
CA LYS A 169 27.18 -8.55 -13.57
C LYS A 169 26.23 -7.51 -12.95
N ALA A 170 25.57 -6.69 -13.79
CA ALA A 170 24.62 -5.71 -13.30
C ALA A 170 23.37 -6.38 -12.68
N LYS A 171 22.86 -7.45 -13.31
CA LYS A 171 21.74 -8.22 -12.77
C LYS A 171 22.08 -8.85 -11.42
N ASP A 172 23.26 -9.43 -11.29
CA ASP A 172 23.72 -10.05 -10.04
C ASP A 172 23.84 -9.03 -8.91
N ILE A 173 24.42 -7.85 -9.19
CA ILE A 173 24.53 -6.77 -8.20
C ILE A 173 23.14 -6.33 -7.73
N ILE A 174 22.22 -6.07 -8.66
CA ILE A 174 20.86 -5.65 -8.33
C ILE A 174 20.14 -6.74 -7.52
N GLN A 175 20.21 -7.99 -7.95
CA GLN A 175 19.51 -9.09 -7.32
C GLN A 175 20.05 -9.40 -5.91
N SER A 176 21.35 -9.21 -5.67
CA SER A 176 21.96 -9.39 -4.36
C SER A 176 21.72 -8.25 -3.38
N THR A 177 21.22 -7.11 -3.88
CA THR A 177 20.92 -5.92 -3.07
C THR A 177 19.48 -5.90 -2.59
N VAL A 178 18.59 -6.63 -3.24
CA VAL A 178 17.15 -6.72 -2.93
C VAL A 178 16.85 -8.04 -2.20
#